data_6ad5f3d0325105bfc3e95c321ada4384
#
_entry.id   6ad5f3d0325105bfc3e95c321ada4384
#
_cell.length_a   1.000
_cell.length_b   1.000
_cell.length_c   1.000
_cell.angle_alpha   90.00
_cell.angle_beta   90.00
_cell.angle_gamma   90.00
#
_symmetry.space_group_name_H-M   'P 1'
#
loop_
_entity.id
_entity.type
_entity.pdbx_description
1 polymer ?
#
loop_
_entity_poly.entity_id
_entity_poly.type
_entity_poly.pdbx_seq_one_letter_code
_entity_poly.pdbx_strand_id
1 'polypeptide(L)'
;MGRYYDGDINGKFWFGVQSSDAADRFGKKGQEPSYIEYYYEEDDLDEVEAEIKRIEDELGDKLETLDKFFLERYSYSDDELSAMGIDSHVINEYADLGLGRKIRDCIKEIGGCSFTAEL
;
A
#
# COMPACT_ATOMS: atom_id res chain seq x y z
N MET A 1 -15.32 -4.40 10.02
CA MET A 1 -14.50 -3.42 10.72
C MET A 1 -13.21 -3.18 10.01
N GLY A 2 -12.88 -1.95 9.80
CA GLY A 2 -11.64 -1.62 9.11
C GLY A 2 -10.44 -1.67 10.02
N ARG A 3 -9.30 -2.04 9.48
CA ARG A 3 -8.01 -1.93 10.15
C ARG A 3 -7.32 -0.70 9.59
N TYR A 4 -6.65 0.05 10.46
CA TYR A 4 -6.01 1.31 10.09
C TYR A 4 -4.52 1.25 10.35
N TYR A 5 -3.77 2.07 9.64
CA TYR A 5 -2.40 2.41 10.03
C TYR A 5 -2.35 3.89 10.36
N ASP A 6 -1.53 4.26 11.33
CA ASP A 6 -1.49 5.62 11.86
C ASP A 6 -0.09 5.99 12.33
N GLY A 7 0.28 7.23 12.14
CA GLY A 7 1.58 7.75 12.49
C GLY A 7 1.95 8.87 11.54
N ASP A 8 3.17 8.83 11.02
CA ASP A 8 3.60 9.78 10.00
C ASP A 8 2.80 9.67 8.72
N ILE A 9 2.27 8.47 8.47
CA ILE A 9 1.26 8.26 7.43
C ILE A 9 0.03 7.64 8.10
N ASN A 10 -1.13 7.81 7.50
CA ASN A 10 -2.35 7.19 8.00
C ASN A 10 -3.26 6.81 6.85
N GLY A 11 -4.12 5.85 7.13
CA GLY A 11 -5.04 5.34 6.14
C GLY A 11 -5.71 4.07 6.63
N LYS A 12 -6.47 3.46 5.76
CA LYS A 12 -7.21 2.24 6.06
C LYS A 12 -6.74 1.11 5.16
N PHE A 13 -6.49 -0.07 5.76
CA PHE A 13 -6.17 -1.25 4.97
C PHE A 13 -7.41 -1.70 4.18
N TRP A 14 -7.19 -2.17 2.97
CA TRP A 14 -8.28 -2.61 2.11
C TRP A 14 -8.87 -3.91 2.67
N PHE A 15 -10.15 -3.83 3.01
CA PHE A 15 -10.87 -4.95 3.61
C PHE A 15 -10.88 -6.16 2.67
N GLY A 16 -10.47 -7.30 3.22
CA GLY A 16 -10.50 -8.56 2.49
C GLY A 16 -9.36 -8.80 1.53
N VAL A 17 -8.52 -7.81 1.23
CA VAL A 17 -7.42 -7.97 0.26
C VAL A 17 -6.06 -7.53 0.78
N GLN A 18 -6.00 -6.76 1.85
CA GLN A 18 -4.73 -6.24 2.35
C GLN A 18 -4.49 -6.66 3.80
N SER A 19 -3.31 -7.20 4.07
CA SER A 19 -2.93 -7.60 5.43
C SER A 19 -2.28 -6.44 6.18
N SER A 20 -2.28 -6.54 7.51
CA SER A 20 -1.70 -5.49 8.36
C SER A 20 -0.18 -5.41 8.23
N ASP A 21 0.46 -6.47 7.77
CA ASP A 21 1.90 -6.52 7.55
C ASP A 21 2.31 -6.23 6.11
N ALA A 22 1.41 -5.64 5.32
CA ALA A 22 1.68 -5.35 3.92
C ALA A 22 2.95 -4.50 3.72
N ALA A 23 3.28 -3.65 4.69
CA ALA A 23 4.46 -2.80 4.61
C ALA A 23 5.79 -3.57 4.70
N ASP A 24 5.78 -4.84 5.17
CA ASP A 24 6.99 -5.65 5.25
C ASP A 24 7.70 -5.78 3.90
N ARG A 25 6.94 -5.82 2.82
CA ARG A 25 7.50 -5.99 1.48
C ARG A 25 8.38 -4.81 1.02
N PHE A 26 8.31 -3.69 1.74
CA PHE A 26 9.04 -2.46 1.39
C PHE A 26 10.36 -2.34 2.15
N GLY A 27 10.87 -3.43 2.69
CA GLY A 27 12.23 -3.48 3.23
C GLY A 27 12.33 -3.50 4.75
N LYS A 28 11.23 -3.44 5.45
CA LYS A 28 11.23 -3.51 6.91
C LYS A 28 10.24 -4.56 7.39
N LYS A 29 10.59 -5.20 8.50
CA LYS A 29 9.68 -6.13 9.15
C LYS A 29 9.09 -5.44 10.38
N GLY A 30 7.77 -5.42 10.48
CA GLY A 30 7.08 -4.84 11.61
C GLY A 30 7.20 -5.71 12.86
N GLN A 31 6.92 -5.11 14.01
CA GLN A 31 6.93 -5.79 15.30
C GLN A 31 5.53 -5.82 15.90
N GLU A 32 5.17 -6.94 16.52
CA GLU A 32 3.89 -7.14 17.18
C GLU A 32 4.07 -7.00 18.70
N PRO A 33 3.07 -6.73 19.57
CA PRO A 33 2.02 -7.72 19.83
C PRO A 33 0.59 -7.36 19.43
N SER A 34 0.12 -6.15 19.69
CA SER A 34 -1.29 -5.84 19.40
C SER A 34 -1.46 -4.97 18.16
N TYR A 35 -0.38 -4.42 17.72
CA TYR A 35 -0.28 -3.67 16.47
C TYR A 35 1.13 -3.86 15.95
N ILE A 36 1.35 -3.55 14.68
CA ILE A 36 2.67 -3.67 14.06
C ILE A 36 3.27 -2.29 13.96
N GLU A 37 4.49 -2.12 14.48
CA GLU A 37 5.20 -0.85 14.41
C GLU A 37 6.19 -0.88 13.25
N TYR A 38 6.18 0.18 12.43
CA TYR A 38 7.10 0.35 11.32
C TYR A 38 7.88 1.63 11.49
N TYR A 39 9.17 1.57 11.15
CA TYR A 39 10.02 2.74 11.14
C TYR A 39 10.93 2.67 9.92
N TYR A 40 10.80 3.63 9.04
CA TYR A 40 11.64 3.76 7.84
C TYR A 40 12.56 4.95 8.01
N GLU A 41 13.81 4.78 7.59
CA GLU A 41 14.81 5.84 7.58
C GLU A 41 15.05 6.30 6.15
N GLU A 42 15.77 7.40 6.00
CA GLU A 42 16.11 7.93 4.67
C GLU A 42 16.86 6.89 3.83
N ASP A 43 17.69 6.07 4.45
CA ASP A 43 18.47 5.02 3.77
C ASP A 43 17.56 3.90 3.23
N ASP A 44 16.34 3.76 3.72
CA ASP A 44 15.40 2.74 3.26
C ASP A 44 14.68 3.15 1.97
N LEU A 45 14.80 4.40 1.55
CA LEU A 45 14.07 4.91 0.40
C LEU A 45 14.34 4.12 -0.89
N ASP A 46 15.58 3.71 -1.13
CA ASP A 46 15.93 2.96 -2.34
C ASP A 46 15.18 1.64 -2.42
N GLU A 47 15.05 0.91 -1.31
CA GLU A 47 14.28 -0.33 -1.26
C GLU A 47 12.80 -0.08 -1.46
N VAL A 48 12.27 0.97 -0.84
CA VAL A 48 10.86 1.33 -1.00
C VAL A 48 10.56 1.65 -2.47
N GLU A 49 11.41 2.45 -3.10
CA GLU A 49 11.23 2.82 -4.52
C GLU A 49 11.38 1.62 -5.44
N ALA A 50 12.29 0.70 -5.14
CA ALA A 50 12.49 -0.50 -5.94
C ALA A 50 11.24 -1.38 -5.91
N GLU A 51 10.63 -1.55 -4.75
CA GLU A 51 9.41 -2.35 -4.64
C GLU A 51 8.22 -1.66 -5.32
N ILE A 52 8.11 -0.33 -5.19
CA ILE A 52 7.08 0.45 -5.90
C ILE A 52 7.20 0.21 -7.40
N LYS A 53 8.40 0.31 -7.94
CA LYS A 53 8.63 0.12 -9.36
C LYS A 53 8.30 -1.31 -9.80
N ARG A 54 8.65 -2.29 -8.97
CA ARG A 54 8.33 -3.70 -9.26
C ARG A 54 6.82 -3.89 -9.37
N ILE A 55 6.05 -3.31 -8.47
CA ILE A 55 4.59 -3.39 -8.49
C ILE A 55 4.03 -2.67 -9.73
N GLU A 56 4.54 -1.48 -10.02
CA GLU A 56 4.09 -0.71 -11.19
C GLU A 56 4.36 -1.48 -12.48
N ASP A 57 5.52 -2.09 -12.60
CA ASP A 57 5.87 -2.88 -13.77
C ASP A 57 4.98 -4.13 -13.89
N GLU A 58 4.67 -4.77 -12.77
CA GLU A 58 3.78 -5.93 -12.74
C GLU A 58 2.36 -5.59 -13.16
N LEU A 59 1.85 -4.44 -12.70
CA LEU A 59 0.50 -3.99 -13.07
C LEU A 59 0.43 -3.54 -14.52
N GLY A 60 1.50 -2.95 -15.05
CA GLY A 60 1.56 -2.55 -16.45
C GLY A 60 0.40 -1.63 -16.85
N ASP A 61 -0.28 -1.98 -17.92
CA ASP A 61 -1.40 -1.19 -18.45
C ASP A 61 -2.57 -1.09 -17.47
N LYS A 62 -2.70 -2.05 -16.57
CA LYS A 62 -3.79 -2.06 -15.59
C LYS A 62 -3.65 -0.94 -14.57
N LEU A 63 -2.41 -0.46 -14.33
CA LEU A 63 -2.17 0.63 -13.39
C LEU A 63 -2.91 1.90 -13.80
N GLU A 64 -2.82 2.27 -15.06
CA GLU A 64 -3.52 3.46 -15.58
C GLU A 64 -5.03 3.32 -15.42
N THR A 65 -5.56 2.15 -15.75
CA THR A 65 -6.97 1.85 -15.61
C THR A 65 -7.43 1.99 -14.16
N LEU A 66 -6.66 1.42 -13.23
CA LEU A 66 -6.97 1.48 -11.81
C LEU A 66 -6.88 2.89 -11.25
N ASP A 67 -5.84 3.64 -11.63
CA ASP A 67 -5.69 5.02 -11.18
C ASP A 67 -6.88 5.87 -11.62
N LYS A 68 -7.33 5.71 -12.85
CA LYS A 68 -8.52 6.42 -13.35
C LYS A 68 -9.79 5.98 -12.63
N PHE A 69 -9.94 4.67 -12.41
CA PHE A 69 -11.13 4.12 -11.75
C PHE A 69 -11.27 4.67 -10.34
N PHE A 70 -10.19 4.72 -9.56
CA PHE A 70 -10.21 5.16 -8.17
C PHE A 70 -10.05 6.66 -7.99
N LEU A 71 -9.81 7.40 -9.06
CA LEU A 71 -9.66 8.85 -8.97
C LEU A 71 -10.92 9.53 -8.41
N GLU A 72 -12.09 9.01 -8.78
CA GLU A 72 -13.39 9.58 -8.38
C GLU A 72 -14.22 8.62 -7.51
N ARG A 73 -13.64 7.51 -7.07
CA ARG A 73 -14.36 6.46 -6.35
C ARG A 73 -13.59 6.01 -5.13
N TYR A 74 -14.32 5.72 -4.06
CA TYR A 74 -13.77 5.21 -2.82
C TYR A 74 -14.12 3.75 -2.57
N SER A 75 -14.97 3.17 -3.40
CA SER A 75 -15.39 1.78 -3.27
C SER A 75 -15.53 1.13 -4.63
N TYR A 76 -15.58 -0.18 -4.62
CA TYR A 76 -15.71 -0.96 -5.83
C TYR A 76 -16.54 -2.22 -5.55
N SER A 77 -17.06 -2.85 -6.62
CA SER A 77 -17.67 -4.16 -6.54
C SER A 77 -16.84 -5.16 -7.35
N ASP A 78 -16.95 -6.44 -6.99
CA ASP A 78 -16.24 -7.50 -7.71
C ASP A 78 -16.68 -7.55 -9.17
N ASP A 79 -17.96 -7.29 -9.45
CA ASP A 79 -18.48 -7.28 -10.81
C ASP A 79 -17.84 -6.19 -11.66
N GLU A 80 -17.63 -5.01 -11.09
CA GLU A 80 -16.98 -3.91 -11.81
C GLU A 80 -15.52 -4.25 -12.15
N LEU A 81 -14.81 -4.85 -11.21
CA LEU A 81 -13.42 -5.26 -11.43
C LEU A 81 -13.33 -6.37 -12.45
N SER A 82 -14.22 -7.36 -12.38
CA SER A 82 -14.24 -8.46 -13.33
C SER A 82 -14.49 -7.96 -14.75
N ALA A 83 -15.37 -6.97 -14.90
CA ALA A 83 -15.66 -6.37 -16.20
C ALA A 83 -14.44 -5.68 -16.81
N MET A 84 -13.50 -5.24 -15.98
CA MET A 84 -12.24 -4.61 -16.43
C MET A 84 -11.08 -5.60 -16.54
N GLY A 85 -11.32 -6.88 -16.27
CA GLY A 85 -10.28 -7.89 -16.31
C GLY A 85 -9.32 -7.83 -15.11
N ILE A 86 -9.78 -7.30 -13.99
CA ILE A 86 -8.97 -7.15 -12.78
C ILE A 86 -9.39 -8.18 -11.75
N ASP A 87 -8.45 -9.02 -11.32
CA ASP A 87 -8.71 -10.04 -10.30
C ASP A 87 -8.24 -9.58 -8.92
N SER A 88 -8.44 -10.44 -7.91
CA SER A 88 -8.09 -10.12 -6.54
C SER A 88 -6.59 -9.92 -6.32
N HIS A 89 -5.74 -10.62 -7.08
CA HIS A 89 -4.30 -10.45 -7.00
C HIS A 89 -3.90 -9.03 -7.46
N VAL A 90 -4.47 -8.59 -8.57
CA VAL A 90 -4.18 -7.26 -9.11
C VAL A 90 -4.61 -6.17 -8.14
N ILE A 91 -5.80 -6.30 -7.57
CA ILE A 91 -6.29 -5.27 -6.63
C ILE A 91 -5.47 -5.26 -5.35
N ASN A 92 -5.01 -6.42 -4.89
CA ASN A 92 -4.13 -6.51 -3.73
C ASN A 92 -2.81 -5.79 -3.99
N GLU A 93 -2.19 -6.02 -5.15
CA GLU A 93 -0.96 -5.34 -5.53
C GLU A 93 -1.17 -3.83 -5.64
N TYR A 94 -2.30 -3.40 -6.18
CA TYR A 94 -2.62 -1.99 -6.28
C TYR A 94 -2.77 -1.33 -4.90
N ALA A 95 -3.43 -2.02 -3.95
CA ALA A 95 -3.58 -1.51 -2.59
C ALA A 95 -2.21 -1.34 -1.91
N ASP A 96 -1.32 -2.32 -2.08
CA ASP A 96 0.04 -2.25 -1.52
C ASP A 96 0.85 -1.13 -2.18
N LEU A 97 0.66 -0.90 -3.47
CA LEU A 97 1.30 0.20 -4.17
C LEU A 97 0.92 1.55 -3.55
N GLY A 98 -0.37 1.72 -3.22
CA GLY A 98 -0.84 2.93 -2.55
C GLY A 98 -0.15 3.17 -1.21
N LEU A 99 0.01 2.10 -0.42
CA LEU A 99 0.73 2.17 0.85
C LEU A 99 2.20 2.53 0.62
N GLY A 100 2.85 1.88 -0.33
CA GLY A 100 4.25 2.14 -0.64
C GLY A 100 4.49 3.57 -1.09
N ARG A 101 3.58 4.13 -1.90
CA ARG A 101 3.66 5.52 -2.35
C ARG A 101 3.59 6.49 -1.16
N LYS A 102 2.74 6.20 -0.16
CA LYS A 102 2.66 7.03 1.04
C LYS A 102 3.96 6.97 1.85
N ILE A 103 4.54 5.78 2.00
CA ILE A 103 5.82 5.60 2.70
C ILE A 103 6.91 6.40 1.98
N ARG A 104 7.01 6.24 0.66
CA ARG A 104 8.00 6.96 -0.16
C ARG A 104 7.89 8.47 0.02
N ASP A 105 6.68 9.00 -0.12
CA ASP A 105 6.46 10.43 -0.05
C ASP A 105 6.75 10.97 1.35
N CYS A 106 6.43 10.21 2.39
CA CYS A 106 6.73 10.56 3.76
C CYS A 106 8.24 10.64 4.00
N ILE A 107 9.00 9.64 3.52
CA ILE A 107 10.46 9.65 3.64
C ILE A 107 11.06 10.86 2.92
N LYS A 108 10.57 11.18 1.73
CA LYS A 108 11.07 12.31 0.95
C LYS A 108 10.73 13.65 1.62
N GLU A 109 9.60 13.73 2.28
CA GLU A 109 9.14 14.98 2.88
C GLU A 109 9.82 15.27 4.22
N ILE A 110 9.95 14.27 5.10
CA ILE A 110 10.44 14.47 6.46
C ILE A 110 11.70 13.67 6.82
N GLY A 111 12.26 12.92 5.89
CA GLY A 111 13.49 12.16 6.11
C GLY A 111 13.30 10.81 6.78
N GLY A 112 12.08 10.33 6.93
CA GLY A 112 11.75 9.05 7.53
C GLY A 112 10.26 8.84 7.55
N CYS A 113 9.82 7.67 8.01
CA CYS A 113 8.40 7.35 8.13
C CYS A 113 8.19 6.36 9.26
N SER A 114 7.36 6.73 10.22
CA SER A 114 7.02 5.87 11.35
C SER A 114 5.51 5.80 11.49
N PHE A 115 4.98 4.60 11.64
CA PHE A 115 3.54 4.42 11.82
C PHE A 115 3.25 3.08 12.47
N THR A 116 2.02 2.92 12.97
CA THR A 116 1.53 1.66 13.52
C THR A 116 0.41 1.13 12.64
N ALA A 117 0.36 -0.19 12.49
CA ALA A 117 -0.68 -0.87 11.72
C ALA A 117 -1.50 -1.74 12.68
N GLU A 118 -2.82 -1.57 12.66
CA GLU A 118 -3.72 -2.37 13.48
C GLU A 118 -3.81 -3.80 12.97
N LEU A 119 -3.80 -4.75 13.88
CA LEU A 119 -3.94 -6.17 13.53
C LEU A 119 -5.39 -6.59 13.32
#